data_e90efa744c76f08d293f75d4c0ae308c
#
_entry.id   e90efa744c76f08d293f75d4c0ae308c
#
_cell.length_a   1.000
_cell.length_b   1.000
_cell.length_c   1.000
_cell.angle_alpha   90.00
_cell.angle_beta   90.00
_cell.angle_gamma   90.00
#
_symmetry.space_group_name_H-M   'P 1'
#
loop_
_entity.id
_entity.type
_entity.pdbx_description
1 polymer ?
#
loop_
_entity_poly.entity_id
_entity_poly.type
_entity_poly.pdbx_seq_one_letter_code
_entity_poly.pdbx_strand_id
1 'polypeptide(L)'
;MIGGTLARLAVDAGYEVVLSNSRGPETLTDLAAELGPKARAATATEAAKAGDLVVVTVPVKACFDIPAGPLAGKVVMDTGNYYPERDGQLEELDSGALTSSELLAQLLPGASVVKVFNNIFYKHLLNLARPAGAADRSYLPIAGDSAAAKTAVTEFLDSIGYGAVDAGALADGWRQQPGTPAYGPPYGSFDDEKGTPASAEVVRAALAAATR
;
A
#
# COMPACT_ATOMS: atom_id res chain seq x y z
N MET A 1 9.37 -7.67 4.07
CA MET A 1 8.90 -6.27 4.05
C MET A 1 7.69 -6.15 3.12
N ILE A 2 6.87 -5.10 3.25
CA ILE A 2 5.55 -4.98 2.62
C ILE A 2 5.55 -5.25 1.11
N GLY A 3 6.46 -4.65 0.34
CA GLY A 3 6.54 -4.86 -1.11
C GLY A 3 6.78 -6.31 -1.53
N GLY A 4 7.67 -7.04 -0.85
CA GLY A 4 7.90 -8.46 -1.14
C GLY A 4 6.71 -9.34 -0.75
N THR A 5 5.98 -8.98 0.31
CA THR A 5 4.74 -9.67 0.70
C THR A 5 3.64 -9.47 -0.34
N LEU A 6 3.46 -8.22 -0.80
CA LEU A 6 2.50 -7.92 -1.86
C LEU A 6 2.83 -8.64 -3.17
N ALA A 7 4.13 -8.71 -3.51
CA ALA A 7 4.57 -9.45 -4.70
C ALA A 7 4.19 -10.94 -4.63
N ARG A 8 4.38 -11.59 -3.45
CA ARG A 8 3.96 -12.99 -3.24
C ARG A 8 2.46 -13.16 -3.42
N LEU A 9 1.66 -12.35 -2.71
CA LEU A 9 0.20 -12.42 -2.80
C LEU A 9 -0.31 -12.17 -4.22
N ALA A 10 0.31 -11.22 -4.95
CA ALA A 10 -0.06 -10.93 -6.32
C ALA A 10 0.27 -12.09 -7.27
N VAL A 11 1.47 -12.69 -7.16
CA VAL A 11 1.84 -13.87 -7.95
C VAL A 11 0.92 -15.05 -7.66
N ASP A 12 0.60 -15.31 -6.39
CA ASP A 12 -0.31 -16.37 -5.96
C ASP A 12 -1.73 -16.14 -6.50
N ALA A 13 -2.17 -14.89 -6.59
CA ALA A 13 -3.43 -14.49 -7.21
C ALA A 13 -3.41 -14.52 -8.76
N GLY A 14 -2.26 -14.80 -9.37
CA GLY A 14 -2.13 -15.00 -10.81
C GLY A 14 -1.58 -13.82 -11.60
N TYR A 15 -1.27 -12.70 -10.95
CA TYR A 15 -0.70 -11.53 -11.62
C TYR A 15 0.74 -11.75 -12.08
N GLU A 16 1.11 -11.07 -13.17
CA GLU A 16 2.51 -10.84 -13.52
C GLU A 16 3.05 -9.67 -12.70
N VAL A 17 4.22 -9.84 -12.10
CA VAL A 17 4.80 -8.86 -11.18
C VAL A 17 6.14 -8.36 -11.68
N VAL A 18 6.29 -7.04 -11.78
CA VAL A 18 7.56 -6.41 -12.10
C VAL A 18 8.11 -5.72 -10.86
N LEU A 19 9.21 -6.26 -10.34
CA LEU A 19 9.87 -5.78 -9.13
C LEU A 19 10.88 -4.68 -9.44
N SER A 20 10.90 -3.64 -8.64
CA SER A 20 11.95 -2.63 -8.70
C SER A 20 12.33 -2.09 -7.33
N ASN A 21 13.53 -1.57 -7.23
CA ASN A 21 14.01 -0.80 -6.08
C ASN A 21 15.05 0.23 -6.52
N SER A 22 15.54 1.05 -5.58
CA SER A 22 16.55 2.08 -5.83
C SER A 22 17.97 1.55 -6.04
N ARG A 23 18.23 0.25 -5.77
CA ARG A 23 19.58 -0.35 -5.83
C ARG A 23 19.86 -1.07 -7.15
N GLY A 24 18.84 -1.22 -8.00
CA GLY A 24 18.94 -1.89 -9.29
C GLY A 24 18.35 -3.32 -9.30
N PRO A 25 17.94 -3.79 -10.50
CA PRO A 25 17.26 -5.06 -10.68
C PRO A 25 18.08 -6.28 -10.25
N GLU A 26 19.41 -6.22 -10.32
CA GLU A 26 20.30 -7.29 -9.90
C GLU A 26 20.15 -7.66 -8.42
N THR A 27 19.75 -6.71 -7.57
CA THR A 27 19.50 -6.94 -6.13
C THR A 27 18.16 -7.64 -5.86
N LEU A 28 17.36 -7.86 -6.87
CA LEU A 28 16.04 -8.49 -6.80
C LEU A 28 15.99 -9.86 -7.49
N THR A 29 17.11 -10.34 -8.00
CA THR A 29 17.20 -11.62 -8.74
C THR A 29 16.70 -12.79 -7.90
N ASP A 30 17.13 -12.90 -6.64
CA ASP A 30 16.75 -13.99 -5.75
C ASP A 30 15.24 -13.96 -5.46
N LEU A 31 14.68 -12.77 -5.19
CA LEU A 31 13.25 -12.63 -4.96
C LEU A 31 12.44 -12.95 -6.22
N ALA A 32 12.89 -12.51 -7.40
CA ALA A 32 12.22 -12.84 -8.66
C ALA A 32 12.26 -14.35 -8.92
N ALA A 33 13.40 -15.01 -8.65
CA ALA A 33 13.54 -16.47 -8.80
C ALA A 33 12.63 -17.23 -7.80
N GLU A 34 12.54 -16.77 -6.55
CA GLU A 34 11.64 -17.34 -5.52
C GLU A 34 10.17 -17.25 -5.96
N LEU A 35 9.76 -16.12 -6.54
CA LEU A 35 8.39 -15.87 -7.00
C LEU A 35 8.04 -16.62 -8.30
N GLY A 36 9.04 -17.10 -9.02
CA GLY A 36 8.85 -17.92 -10.22
C GLY A 36 8.56 -17.12 -11.49
N PRO A 37 8.05 -17.79 -12.56
CA PRO A 37 8.03 -17.25 -13.92
C PRO A 37 7.12 -16.03 -14.12
N LYS A 38 6.22 -15.75 -13.18
CA LYS A 38 5.34 -14.56 -13.22
C LYS A 38 6.00 -13.31 -12.65
N ALA A 39 7.21 -13.41 -12.09
CA ALA A 39 7.92 -12.28 -11.52
C ALA A 39 9.23 -12.00 -12.26
N ARG A 40 9.54 -10.74 -12.44
CA ARG A 40 10.82 -10.29 -12.98
C ARG A 40 11.29 -9.01 -12.32
N ALA A 41 12.60 -8.83 -12.24
CA ALA A 41 13.20 -7.58 -11.79
C ALA A 41 13.39 -6.62 -12.98
N ALA A 42 13.25 -5.31 -12.71
CA ALA A 42 13.45 -4.25 -13.68
C ALA A 42 13.87 -2.96 -12.98
N THR A 43 14.27 -1.95 -13.76
CA THR A 43 14.45 -0.59 -13.23
C THR A 43 13.11 0.02 -12.81
N ALA A 44 13.12 1.06 -11.95
CA ALA A 44 11.89 1.74 -11.53
C ALA A 44 11.09 2.29 -12.73
N THR A 45 11.78 2.85 -13.74
CA THR A 45 11.14 3.36 -14.95
C THR A 45 10.48 2.25 -15.78
N GLU A 46 11.14 1.10 -15.93
CA GLU A 46 10.59 -0.04 -16.67
C GLU A 46 9.41 -0.68 -15.92
N ALA A 47 9.51 -0.83 -14.60
CA ALA A 47 8.41 -1.32 -13.77
C ALA A 47 7.20 -0.38 -13.82
N ALA A 48 7.42 0.93 -13.70
CA ALA A 48 6.37 1.94 -13.82
C ALA A 48 5.68 1.93 -15.20
N LYS A 49 6.44 1.69 -16.28
CA LYS A 49 5.86 1.55 -17.63
C LYS A 49 5.04 0.28 -17.80
N ALA A 50 5.52 -0.85 -17.26
CA ALA A 50 4.93 -2.16 -17.47
C ALA A 50 3.64 -2.38 -16.64
N GLY A 51 3.56 -1.82 -15.42
CA GLY A 51 2.42 -2.08 -14.53
C GLY A 51 1.13 -1.37 -14.96
N ASP A 52 0.01 -2.06 -14.96
CA ASP A 52 -1.35 -1.48 -15.06
C ASP A 52 -1.76 -0.91 -13.69
N LEU A 53 -1.46 -1.64 -12.63
CA LEU A 53 -1.54 -1.20 -11.23
C LEU A 53 -0.12 -1.07 -10.68
N VAL A 54 0.17 0.02 -9.99
CA VAL A 54 1.51 0.25 -9.43
C VAL A 54 1.44 0.37 -7.92
N VAL A 55 2.35 -0.32 -7.22
CA VAL A 55 2.46 -0.22 -5.76
C VAL A 55 3.74 0.50 -5.39
N VAL A 56 3.61 1.62 -4.69
CA VAL A 56 4.74 2.39 -4.15
C VAL A 56 4.98 1.97 -2.71
N THR A 57 6.16 1.36 -2.46
CA THR A 57 6.57 0.83 -1.15
C THR A 57 7.92 1.38 -0.70
N VAL A 58 8.19 2.63 -1.00
CA VAL A 58 9.46 3.30 -0.65
C VAL A 58 9.26 4.29 0.51
N PRO A 59 10.32 4.66 1.25
CA PRO A 59 10.27 5.76 2.21
C PRO A 59 9.81 7.06 1.56
N VAL A 60 9.14 7.94 2.32
CA VAL A 60 8.61 9.22 1.80
C VAL A 60 9.69 10.05 1.13
N LYS A 61 10.90 10.13 1.71
CA LYS A 61 12.04 10.84 1.10
C LYS A 61 12.43 10.32 -0.28
N ALA A 62 12.17 9.06 -0.59
CA ALA A 62 12.50 8.47 -1.90
C ALA A 62 11.37 8.68 -2.93
N CYS A 63 10.21 9.20 -2.52
CA CYS A 63 9.12 9.49 -3.44
C CYS A 63 9.48 10.60 -4.46
N PHE A 64 10.40 11.49 -4.10
CA PHE A 64 10.88 12.56 -4.98
C PHE A 64 11.69 12.04 -6.19
N ASP A 65 12.20 10.80 -6.11
CA ASP A 65 12.98 10.16 -7.18
C ASP A 65 12.13 9.22 -8.06
N ILE A 66 10.82 9.11 -7.80
CA ILE A 66 9.93 8.24 -8.57
C ILE A 66 9.72 8.84 -9.97
N PRO A 67 9.86 8.04 -11.05
CA PRO A 67 9.63 8.50 -12.41
C PRO A 67 8.14 8.77 -12.65
N ALA A 68 7.70 10.02 -12.51
CA ALA A 68 6.29 10.41 -12.60
C ALA A 68 5.66 10.19 -13.98
N GLY A 69 6.41 10.50 -15.07
CA GLY A 69 5.88 10.42 -16.42
C GLY A 69 5.23 9.07 -16.78
N PRO A 70 5.88 7.93 -16.53
CA PRO A 70 5.30 6.61 -16.79
C PRO A 70 4.06 6.25 -15.95
N LEU A 71 3.79 7.00 -14.87
CA LEU A 71 2.67 6.76 -13.96
C LEU A 71 1.41 7.58 -14.29
N ALA A 72 1.52 8.55 -15.19
CA ALA A 72 0.38 9.33 -15.63
C ALA A 72 -0.72 8.43 -16.22
N GLY A 73 -1.95 8.63 -15.76
CA GLY A 73 -3.11 7.82 -16.13
C GLY A 73 -3.25 6.49 -15.40
N LYS A 74 -2.30 6.12 -14.53
CA LYS A 74 -2.31 4.85 -13.80
C LYS A 74 -2.88 4.97 -12.39
N VAL A 75 -3.34 3.84 -11.85
CA VAL A 75 -3.68 3.70 -10.45
C VAL A 75 -2.41 3.37 -9.66
N VAL A 76 -2.11 4.18 -8.65
CA VAL A 76 -0.94 4.03 -7.78
C VAL A 76 -1.40 3.77 -6.35
N MET A 77 -1.10 2.57 -5.84
CA MET A 77 -1.32 2.18 -4.46
C MET A 77 -0.15 2.67 -3.59
N ASP A 78 -0.43 3.54 -2.63
CA ASP A 78 0.56 4.07 -1.69
C ASP A 78 0.55 3.33 -0.37
N THR A 79 1.67 2.73 -0.01
CA THR A 79 1.88 2.07 1.29
C THR A 79 2.72 2.92 2.25
N GLY A 80 3.01 4.17 1.88
CA GLY A 80 3.94 5.04 2.58
C GLY A 80 3.45 5.47 3.96
N ASN A 81 4.39 5.60 4.88
CA ASN A 81 4.22 6.26 6.17
C ASN A 81 5.35 7.26 6.34
N TYR A 82 5.02 8.44 6.82
CA TYR A 82 6.01 9.46 7.12
C TYR A 82 6.56 9.28 8.54
N TYR A 83 7.89 9.29 8.63
CA TYR A 83 8.64 9.27 9.88
C TYR A 83 9.76 10.31 9.79
N PRO A 84 9.67 11.45 10.50
CA PRO A 84 10.67 12.54 10.42
C PRO A 84 12.11 12.07 10.66
N GLU A 85 12.31 11.09 11.55
CA GLU A 85 13.62 10.55 11.91
C GLU A 85 14.29 9.80 10.73
N ARG A 86 13.48 9.23 9.84
CA ARG A 86 13.94 8.50 8.65
C ARG A 86 13.96 9.37 7.40
N ASP A 87 12.91 10.16 7.21
CA ASP A 87 12.61 10.85 5.95
C ASP A 87 13.14 12.29 5.92
N GLY A 88 13.55 12.83 7.09
CA GLY A 88 13.80 14.27 7.29
C GLY A 88 12.50 15.03 7.59
N GLN A 89 12.64 16.24 8.06
CA GLN A 89 11.48 17.11 8.33
C GLN A 89 10.93 17.68 7.02
N LEU A 90 9.63 17.52 6.82
CA LEU A 90 8.87 18.06 5.70
C LEU A 90 7.73 18.92 6.27
N GLU A 91 7.83 20.24 6.11
CA GLU A 91 6.96 21.23 6.76
C GLU A 91 5.46 20.95 6.54
N GLU A 92 5.07 20.57 5.32
CA GLU A 92 3.69 20.28 4.98
C GLU A 92 3.15 19.04 5.69
N LEU A 93 4.01 18.05 5.97
CA LEU A 93 3.65 16.84 6.69
C LEU A 93 3.72 17.05 8.20
N ASP A 94 4.73 17.77 8.69
CA ASP A 94 4.91 18.09 10.11
C ASP A 94 3.78 18.98 10.64
N SER A 95 3.31 19.94 9.83
CA SER A 95 2.16 20.80 10.15
C SER A 95 0.81 20.10 9.99
N GLY A 96 0.76 18.94 9.34
CA GLY A 96 -0.49 18.26 8.97
C GLY A 96 -1.28 18.95 7.86
N ALA A 97 -0.68 19.88 7.12
CA ALA A 97 -1.29 20.53 5.95
C ALA A 97 -1.55 19.53 4.81
N LEU A 98 -0.65 18.53 4.66
CA LEU A 98 -0.80 17.42 3.75
C LEU A 98 -0.65 16.07 4.48
N THR A 99 -1.27 15.04 3.97
CA THR A 99 -0.91 13.66 4.25
C THR A 99 0.27 13.22 3.37
N SER A 100 0.97 12.17 3.76
CA SER A 100 2.05 11.62 2.91
C SER A 100 1.57 11.16 1.53
N SER A 101 0.31 10.72 1.42
CA SER A 101 -0.28 10.29 0.16
C SER A 101 -0.69 11.48 -0.73
N GLU A 102 -1.11 12.60 -0.14
CA GLU A 102 -1.34 13.84 -0.91
C GLU A 102 -0.03 14.39 -1.45
N LEU A 103 1.05 14.35 -0.66
CA LEU A 103 2.38 14.71 -1.14
C LEU A 103 2.79 13.81 -2.33
N LEU A 104 2.61 12.50 -2.21
CA LEU A 104 2.88 11.57 -3.32
C LEU A 104 2.04 11.91 -4.56
N ALA A 105 0.75 12.24 -4.40
CA ALA A 105 -0.11 12.62 -5.50
C ALA A 105 0.36 13.90 -6.21
N GLN A 106 0.88 14.88 -5.47
CA GLN A 106 1.51 16.09 -6.04
C GLN A 106 2.79 15.76 -6.84
N LEU A 107 3.59 14.79 -6.37
CA LEU A 107 4.81 14.34 -7.06
C LEU A 107 4.51 13.50 -8.31
N LEU A 108 3.30 12.92 -8.42
CA LEU A 108 2.87 12.04 -9.50
C LEU A 108 1.68 12.64 -10.29
N PRO A 109 1.85 13.78 -10.97
CA PRO A 109 0.77 14.43 -11.67
C PRO A 109 0.14 13.51 -12.72
N GLY A 110 -1.19 13.42 -12.70
CA GLY A 110 -1.97 12.56 -13.59
C GLY A 110 -2.13 11.11 -13.13
N ALA A 111 -1.46 10.67 -12.08
CA ALA A 111 -1.73 9.38 -11.44
C ALA A 111 -2.93 9.47 -10.49
N SER A 112 -3.67 8.38 -10.35
CA SER A 112 -4.74 8.24 -9.34
C SER A 112 -4.19 7.51 -8.12
N VAL A 113 -3.79 8.27 -7.09
CA VAL A 113 -3.20 7.70 -5.87
C VAL A 113 -4.30 7.19 -4.94
N VAL A 114 -4.12 5.98 -4.40
CA VAL A 114 -4.97 5.38 -3.37
C VAL A 114 -4.07 4.90 -2.23
N LYS A 115 -4.28 5.42 -1.02
CA LYS A 115 -3.60 4.95 0.18
C LYS A 115 -4.16 3.62 0.62
N VAL A 116 -3.28 2.63 0.80
CA VAL A 116 -3.64 1.27 1.23
C VAL A 116 -2.41 0.53 1.77
N PHE A 117 -2.58 -0.52 2.56
CA PHE A 117 -1.53 -1.37 3.12
C PHE A 117 -0.58 -0.72 4.13
N ASN A 118 -0.62 0.57 4.32
CA ASN A 118 0.31 1.30 5.20
C ASN A 118 0.14 0.95 6.68
N ASN A 119 -1.03 0.42 7.05
CA ASN A 119 -1.53 0.26 8.42
C ASN A 119 -1.53 -1.21 8.91
N ILE A 120 -0.97 -2.14 8.14
CA ILE A 120 -0.89 -3.56 8.49
C ILE A 120 0.58 -4.02 8.50
N PHE A 121 0.93 -4.86 9.46
CA PHE A 121 2.26 -5.47 9.51
C PHE A 121 2.42 -6.48 8.37
N TYR A 122 3.58 -6.49 7.70
CA TYR A 122 3.78 -7.31 6.49
C TYR A 122 3.60 -8.82 6.71
N LYS A 123 3.84 -9.33 7.94
CA LYS A 123 3.58 -10.72 8.29
C LYS A 123 2.07 -10.97 8.46
N HIS A 124 1.36 -10.04 9.09
CA HIS A 124 -0.10 -10.10 9.16
C HIS A 124 -0.72 -10.05 7.76
N LEU A 125 -0.21 -9.18 6.87
CA LEU A 125 -0.66 -9.12 5.49
C LEU A 125 -0.48 -10.45 4.74
N LEU A 126 0.57 -11.22 5.05
CA LEU A 126 0.74 -12.55 4.47
C LEU A 126 -0.21 -13.58 5.11
N ASN A 127 -0.36 -13.54 6.44
CA ASN A 127 -1.00 -14.60 7.20
C ASN A 127 -2.53 -14.47 7.29
N LEU A 128 -3.10 -13.27 7.08
CA LEU A 128 -4.52 -12.97 7.22
C LEU A 128 -5.28 -12.95 5.89
N ALA A 129 -4.63 -13.27 4.77
CA ALA A 129 -5.29 -13.40 3.48
C ALA A 129 -6.29 -14.58 3.50
N ARG A 130 -7.55 -14.33 3.13
CA ARG A 130 -8.62 -15.33 3.06
C ARG A 130 -9.46 -15.12 1.81
N PRO A 131 -9.96 -16.19 1.19
CA PRO A 131 -10.82 -16.09 0.02
C PRO A 131 -12.11 -15.33 0.32
N ALA A 132 -12.77 -14.86 -0.73
CA ALA A 132 -14.07 -14.21 -0.62
C ALA A 132 -15.07 -15.14 0.10
N GLY A 133 -15.87 -14.58 1.01
CA GLY A 133 -16.86 -15.31 1.79
C GLY A 133 -16.34 -16.04 3.04
N ALA A 134 -15.03 -16.04 3.30
CA ALA A 134 -14.50 -16.58 4.55
C ALA A 134 -14.97 -15.77 5.76
N ALA A 135 -15.39 -16.47 6.83
CA ALA A 135 -15.92 -15.83 8.04
C ALA A 135 -14.86 -14.98 8.80
N ASP A 136 -13.59 -15.35 8.66
CA ASP A 136 -12.42 -14.67 9.27
C ASP A 136 -11.68 -13.78 8.26
N ARG A 137 -12.34 -13.33 7.18
CA ARG A 137 -11.74 -12.46 6.19
C ARG A 137 -11.43 -11.07 6.77
N SER A 138 -10.21 -10.61 6.55
CA SER A 138 -9.76 -9.28 6.97
C SER A 138 -10.06 -8.22 5.91
N TYR A 139 -10.25 -6.98 6.38
CA TYR A 139 -10.50 -5.81 5.56
C TYR A 139 -9.42 -4.77 5.76
N LEU A 140 -9.07 -4.06 4.68
CA LEU A 140 -8.09 -2.97 4.71
C LEU A 140 -8.76 -1.64 4.37
N PRO A 141 -8.41 -0.54 5.05
CA PRO A 141 -8.89 0.79 4.69
C PRO A 141 -8.21 1.26 3.42
N ILE A 142 -8.98 1.92 2.55
CA ILE A 142 -8.50 2.61 1.35
C ILE A 142 -8.96 4.06 1.37
N ALA A 143 -8.10 5.00 0.98
CA ALA A 143 -8.45 6.41 0.81
C ALA A 143 -7.96 6.92 -0.54
N GLY A 144 -8.80 7.67 -1.26
CA GLY A 144 -8.47 8.16 -2.59
C GLY A 144 -9.59 8.98 -3.21
N ASP A 145 -9.24 9.88 -4.13
CA ASP A 145 -10.17 10.83 -4.72
C ASP A 145 -10.89 10.29 -5.95
N SER A 146 -10.30 9.30 -6.63
CA SER A 146 -10.89 8.67 -7.82
C SER A 146 -11.72 7.44 -7.45
N ALA A 147 -13.02 7.47 -7.68
CA ALA A 147 -13.90 6.32 -7.48
C ALA A 147 -13.46 5.11 -8.32
N ALA A 148 -13.05 5.34 -9.57
CA ALA A 148 -12.56 4.27 -10.45
C ALA A 148 -11.28 3.64 -9.92
N ALA A 149 -10.34 4.45 -9.39
CA ALA A 149 -9.12 3.92 -8.78
C ALA A 149 -9.41 3.12 -7.51
N LYS A 150 -10.33 3.59 -6.65
CA LYS A 150 -10.77 2.83 -5.47
C LYS A 150 -11.43 1.50 -5.85
N THR A 151 -12.22 1.47 -6.93
CA THR A 151 -12.79 0.21 -7.46
C THR A 151 -11.69 -0.76 -7.87
N ALA A 152 -10.73 -0.32 -8.69
CA ALA A 152 -9.60 -1.16 -9.14
C ALA A 152 -8.77 -1.70 -7.95
N VAL A 153 -8.53 -0.87 -6.92
CA VAL A 153 -7.83 -1.30 -5.70
C VAL A 153 -8.68 -2.30 -4.90
N THR A 154 -9.99 -2.12 -4.84
CA THR A 154 -10.90 -3.07 -4.16
C THR A 154 -10.88 -4.44 -4.85
N GLU A 155 -10.91 -4.47 -6.18
CA GLU A 155 -10.81 -5.71 -6.97
C GLU A 155 -9.45 -6.40 -6.77
N PHE A 156 -8.37 -5.62 -6.75
CA PHE A 156 -7.04 -6.15 -6.42
C PHE A 156 -6.99 -6.74 -5.00
N LEU A 157 -7.50 -6.01 -4.00
CA LEU A 157 -7.61 -6.52 -2.63
C LEU A 157 -8.42 -7.81 -2.56
N ASP A 158 -9.54 -7.87 -3.26
CA ASP A 158 -10.39 -9.07 -3.30
C ASP A 158 -9.61 -10.27 -3.84
N SER A 159 -8.87 -10.09 -4.92
CA SER A 159 -8.07 -11.14 -5.55
C SER A 159 -6.94 -11.68 -4.68
N ILE A 160 -6.35 -10.84 -3.81
CA ILE A 160 -5.26 -11.22 -2.89
C ILE A 160 -5.77 -11.62 -1.49
N GLY A 161 -7.08 -11.77 -1.30
CA GLY A 161 -7.67 -12.31 -0.08
C GLY A 161 -8.13 -11.29 0.95
N TYR A 162 -8.37 -10.02 0.57
CA TYR A 162 -8.78 -8.95 1.47
C TYR A 162 -10.07 -8.26 0.99
N GLY A 163 -10.87 -7.78 1.94
CA GLY A 163 -11.92 -6.81 1.64
C GLY A 163 -11.40 -5.37 1.77
N ALA A 164 -12.14 -4.41 1.21
CA ALA A 164 -11.86 -2.99 1.33
C ALA A 164 -12.87 -2.29 2.24
N VAL A 165 -12.42 -1.29 3.00
CA VAL A 165 -13.24 -0.29 3.68
C VAL A 165 -12.88 1.08 3.12
N ASP A 166 -13.81 1.74 2.45
CA ASP A 166 -13.59 3.11 1.96
C ASP A 166 -13.51 4.09 3.13
N ALA A 167 -12.34 4.70 3.31
CA ALA A 167 -12.07 5.68 4.36
C ALA A 167 -12.31 7.14 3.91
N GLY A 168 -12.67 7.36 2.63
CA GLY A 168 -12.97 8.67 2.09
C GLY A 168 -11.99 9.16 1.03
N ALA A 169 -11.79 10.47 0.98
CA ALA A 169 -10.84 11.14 0.10
C ALA A 169 -9.38 10.80 0.45
N LEU A 170 -8.44 11.14 -0.44
CA LEU A 170 -7.01 10.92 -0.16
C LEU A 170 -6.56 11.67 1.10
N ALA A 171 -7.09 12.87 1.32
CA ALA A 171 -6.87 13.66 2.54
C ALA A 171 -7.36 12.97 3.81
N ASP A 172 -8.37 12.10 3.75
CA ASP A 172 -8.85 11.31 4.90
C ASP A 172 -7.88 10.17 5.29
N GLY A 173 -6.89 9.89 4.46
CA GLY A 173 -5.85 8.89 4.69
C GLY A 173 -5.06 9.08 5.99
N TRP A 174 -5.10 10.27 6.61
CA TRP A 174 -4.51 10.50 7.93
C TRP A 174 -5.08 9.57 9.01
N ARG A 175 -6.33 9.13 8.87
CA ARG A 175 -7.00 8.26 9.86
C ARG A 175 -6.37 6.87 9.99
N GLN A 176 -5.53 6.48 9.03
CA GLN A 176 -4.79 5.21 9.03
C GLN A 176 -3.27 5.39 9.10
N GLN A 177 -2.77 6.59 9.45
CA GLN A 177 -1.35 6.88 9.63
C GLN A 177 -0.82 6.38 10.99
N PRO A 178 0.51 6.29 11.17
CA PRO A 178 1.11 5.99 12.46
C PRO A 178 0.55 6.84 13.60
N GLY A 179 0.31 6.23 14.75
CA GLY A 179 -0.27 6.88 15.92
C GLY A 179 -1.80 6.90 15.96
N THR A 180 -2.50 6.45 14.91
CA THR A 180 -3.97 6.36 14.92
C THR A 180 -4.46 4.97 15.32
N PRO A 181 -5.71 4.83 15.80
CA PRO A 181 -6.29 3.53 16.16
C PRO A 181 -6.38 2.54 14.99
N ALA A 182 -6.41 3.01 13.74
CA ALA A 182 -6.44 2.15 12.56
C ALA A 182 -5.05 1.65 12.13
N TYR A 183 -3.95 2.16 12.73
CA TYR A 183 -2.59 1.77 12.40
C TYR A 183 -2.11 0.61 13.28
N GLY A 184 -2.23 -0.60 12.80
CA GLY A 184 -1.77 -1.83 13.48
C GLY A 184 -2.82 -2.51 14.35
N PRO A 185 -3.37 -1.89 15.42
CA PRO A 185 -4.25 -2.55 16.39
C PRO A 185 -5.37 -3.43 15.84
N PRO A 186 -6.05 -3.09 14.74
CA PRO A 186 -7.08 -3.95 14.17
C PRO A 186 -6.58 -5.34 13.80
N TYR A 187 -5.31 -5.48 13.45
CA TYR A 187 -4.69 -6.72 12.97
C TYR A 187 -3.84 -7.42 14.03
N GLY A 188 -3.83 -6.93 15.26
CA GLY A 188 -3.06 -7.49 16.36
C GLY A 188 -1.73 -6.79 16.64
N SER A 189 -1.01 -7.30 17.65
CA SER A 189 0.32 -6.78 18.03
C SER A 189 1.36 -7.11 16.98
N PHE A 190 2.30 -6.21 16.74
CA PHE A 190 3.47 -6.44 15.88
C PHE A 190 4.43 -7.52 16.42
N ASP A 191 4.30 -7.90 17.69
CA ASP A 191 5.06 -8.99 18.32
C ASP A 191 4.45 -10.37 18.02
N ASP A 192 3.18 -10.43 17.62
CA ASP A 192 2.50 -11.64 17.17
C ASP A 192 2.51 -11.71 15.64
N GLU A 193 3.32 -12.59 15.07
CA GLU A 193 3.44 -12.75 13.63
C GLU A 193 2.16 -13.28 12.95
N LYS A 194 1.29 -13.96 13.71
CA LYS A 194 0.06 -14.56 13.16
C LYS A 194 -0.98 -13.50 12.80
N GLY A 195 -1.09 -12.49 13.64
CA GLY A 195 -2.11 -11.46 13.53
C GLY A 195 -3.52 -11.93 13.91
N THR A 196 -4.45 -11.00 13.90
CA THR A 196 -5.87 -11.20 14.22
C THR A 196 -6.71 -10.74 13.03
N PRO A 197 -7.70 -11.52 12.57
CA PRO A 197 -8.61 -11.07 11.52
C PRO A 197 -9.38 -9.82 11.90
N ALA A 198 -9.43 -8.83 11.00
CA ALA A 198 -10.12 -7.58 11.20
C ALA A 198 -11.33 -7.47 10.26
N SER A 199 -12.54 -7.57 10.81
CA SER A 199 -13.77 -7.36 10.04
C SER A 199 -13.91 -5.91 9.57
N ALA A 200 -14.77 -5.67 8.58
CA ALA A 200 -15.07 -4.33 8.12
C ALA A 200 -15.57 -3.40 9.25
N GLU A 201 -16.30 -3.94 10.23
CA GLU A 201 -16.80 -3.19 11.39
C GLU A 201 -15.65 -2.74 12.29
N VAL A 202 -14.71 -3.62 12.58
CA VAL A 202 -13.51 -3.32 13.38
C VAL A 202 -12.71 -2.20 12.72
N VAL A 203 -12.48 -2.29 11.41
CA VAL A 203 -11.74 -1.27 10.65
C VAL A 203 -12.48 0.06 10.63
N ARG A 204 -13.82 0.07 10.39
CA ARG A 204 -14.62 1.30 10.44
C ARG A 204 -14.61 1.94 11.81
N ALA A 205 -14.73 1.16 12.89
CA ALA A 205 -14.67 1.67 14.25
C ALA A 205 -13.31 2.31 14.56
N ALA A 206 -12.21 1.68 14.12
CA ALA A 206 -10.87 2.23 14.30
C ALA A 206 -10.65 3.55 13.52
N LEU A 207 -11.14 3.63 12.27
CA LEU A 207 -11.11 4.87 11.47
C LEU A 207 -11.95 5.98 12.12
N ALA A 208 -13.12 5.66 12.67
CA ALA A 208 -14.01 6.63 13.34
C ALA A 208 -13.43 7.13 14.66
N ALA A 209 -12.63 6.32 15.36
CA ALA A 209 -11.98 6.69 16.61
C ALA A 209 -10.70 7.54 16.42
N ALA A 210 -10.23 7.72 15.18
CA ALA A 210 -9.06 8.54 14.90
C ALA A 210 -9.37 10.02 15.17
N THR A 211 -8.45 10.68 15.87
CA THR A 211 -8.49 12.13 16.17
C THR A 211 -7.19 12.78 15.69
N ARG A 212 -7.27 14.01 15.15
CA ARG A 212 -6.10 14.86 14.84
C ARG A 212 -5.66 15.63 16.07
#